data_a8c51e2321db11ebeaef57b444ba6935
#
_entry.id   a8c51e2321db11ebeaef57b444ba6935
#
_cell.length_a   1.000
_cell.length_b   1.000
_cell.length_c   1.000
_cell.angle_alpha   90.00
_cell.angle_beta   90.00
_cell.angle_gamma   90.00
#
_symmetry.space_group_name_H-M   'P 1'
#
loop_
_entity.id
_entity.type
_entity.pdbx_description
1 polymer ?
#
loop_
_entity_poly.entity_id
_entity_poly.type
_entity_poly.pdbx_seq_one_letter_code
_entity_poly.pdbx_strand_id
1 'polypeptide(L)'
;NNGEIQQIDTPYNMFHYPANQFVAGFIGMPGMNFIEVDVIEKDGEIWIKGKNGSFKVNAERANEIRKQAKQNQKAILGIRPEHVVPCENVEDSFFQGTIDVYEMLGYTAILHVQTDDGKIVSSIEENDSYKAGAPINFRLNEDHIHLFDIESGKTICN
;
A
#
# COMPACT_ATOMS: atom_id res chain seq x y z
N ASN A 1 -20.61 -5.36 6.44
CA ASN A 1 -20.91 -4.19 5.61
C ASN A 1 -22.35 -4.31 5.09
N ASN A 2 -23.20 -3.31 5.30
CA ASN A 2 -24.61 -3.34 4.90
C ASN A 2 -25.41 -4.57 5.36
N GLY A 3 -25.11 -5.11 6.56
CA GLY A 3 -25.73 -6.31 7.11
C GLY A 3 -25.13 -7.64 6.61
N GLU A 4 -24.16 -7.60 5.70
CA GLU A 4 -23.47 -8.78 5.23
C GLU A 4 -22.12 -8.98 5.94
N ILE A 5 -21.86 -10.23 6.34
CA ILE A 5 -20.59 -10.64 6.93
C ILE A 5 -19.52 -10.62 5.83
N GLN A 6 -18.42 -9.88 6.05
CA GLN A 6 -17.35 -9.72 5.08
C GLN A 6 -16.23 -10.76 5.23
N GLN A 7 -15.91 -11.11 6.48
CA GLN A 7 -14.92 -12.15 6.80
C GLN A 7 -15.16 -12.64 8.24
N ILE A 8 -14.93 -13.92 8.48
CA ILE A 8 -14.88 -14.54 9.82
C ILE A 8 -13.56 -15.28 9.89
N ASP A 9 -12.63 -14.78 10.69
CA ASP A 9 -11.29 -15.36 10.81
C ASP A 9 -10.62 -14.94 12.11
N THR A 10 -9.41 -15.42 12.38
CA THR A 10 -8.59 -14.93 13.49
C THR A 10 -8.17 -13.48 13.26
N PRO A 11 -7.90 -12.68 14.32
CA PRO A 11 -7.37 -11.32 14.16
C PRO A 11 -6.10 -11.27 13.30
N TYR A 12 -5.23 -12.26 13.42
CA TYR A 12 -4.02 -12.39 12.62
C TYR A 12 -4.34 -12.51 11.13
N ASN A 13 -5.24 -13.42 10.76
CA ASN A 13 -5.60 -13.62 9.36
C ASN A 13 -6.36 -12.42 8.78
N MET A 14 -7.24 -11.79 9.56
CA MET A 14 -7.94 -10.57 9.12
C MET A 14 -6.97 -9.40 8.87
N PHE A 15 -5.86 -9.36 9.61
CA PHE A 15 -4.82 -8.33 9.44
C PHE A 15 -3.92 -8.62 8.23
N HIS A 16 -3.46 -9.86 8.07
CA HIS A 16 -2.47 -10.23 7.04
C HIS A 16 -3.09 -10.73 5.73
N TYR A 17 -4.32 -11.27 5.79
CA TYR A 17 -5.02 -11.87 4.64
C TYR A 17 -6.46 -11.37 4.55
N PRO A 18 -6.67 -10.06 4.39
CA PRO A 18 -8.02 -9.51 4.28
C PRO A 18 -8.70 -10.04 3.01
N ALA A 19 -9.96 -10.46 3.13
CA ALA A 19 -10.75 -10.99 2.03
C ALA A 19 -11.15 -9.93 1.00
N ASN A 20 -11.15 -8.66 1.42
CA ASN A 20 -11.50 -7.52 0.56
C ASN A 20 -10.97 -6.20 1.14
N GLN A 21 -11.06 -5.15 0.32
CA GLN A 21 -10.62 -3.79 0.67
C GLN A 21 -11.33 -3.23 1.92
N PHE A 22 -12.62 -3.58 2.13
CA PHE A 22 -13.37 -3.13 3.31
C PHE A 22 -12.75 -3.68 4.61
N VAL A 23 -12.47 -4.99 4.66
CA VAL A 23 -11.82 -5.61 5.83
C VAL A 23 -10.42 -5.03 6.05
N ALA A 24 -9.63 -4.89 4.98
CA ALA A 24 -8.29 -4.32 5.03
C ALA A 24 -8.27 -2.90 5.60
N GLY A 25 -9.23 -2.07 5.21
CA GLY A 25 -9.33 -0.68 5.68
C GLY A 25 -9.86 -0.54 7.10
N PHE A 26 -10.63 -1.54 7.58
CA PHE A 26 -11.22 -1.50 8.92
C PHE A 26 -10.25 -1.95 10.01
N ILE A 27 -9.29 -2.82 9.69
CA ILE A 27 -8.35 -3.41 10.63
C ILE A 27 -7.02 -2.66 10.60
N GLY A 28 -6.59 -2.16 11.77
CA GLY A 28 -5.33 -1.43 11.96
C GLY A 28 -5.52 0.04 12.30
N MET A 29 -4.55 0.63 13.02
CA MET A 29 -4.52 2.04 13.37
C MET A 29 -3.07 2.55 13.34
N PRO A 30 -2.72 3.42 12.40
CA PRO A 30 -3.56 3.95 11.32
C PRO A 30 -4.07 2.87 10.35
N GLY A 31 -5.13 3.17 9.60
CA GLY A 31 -5.66 2.27 8.58
C GLY A 31 -4.71 2.08 7.39
N MET A 32 -4.99 1.08 6.56
CA MET A 32 -4.22 0.78 5.35
C MET A 32 -4.35 1.94 4.33
N ASN A 33 -3.25 2.28 3.66
CA ASN A 33 -3.28 3.17 2.50
C ASN A 33 -3.86 2.43 1.30
N PHE A 34 -4.68 3.11 0.51
CA PHE A 34 -5.24 2.59 -0.74
C PHE A 34 -4.97 3.56 -1.88
N ILE A 35 -4.39 3.06 -2.95
CA ILE A 35 -4.08 3.84 -4.15
C ILE A 35 -4.43 3.05 -5.41
N GLU A 36 -4.86 3.76 -6.45
CA GLU A 36 -5.07 3.16 -7.76
C GLU A 36 -3.74 2.96 -8.46
N VAL A 37 -3.51 1.76 -9.00
CA VAL A 37 -2.29 1.38 -9.71
C VAL A 37 -2.62 0.65 -11.00
N ASP A 38 -1.67 0.63 -11.93
CA ASP A 38 -1.72 -0.21 -13.11
C ASP A 38 -0.97 -1.53 -12.82
N VAL A 39 -1.61 -2.66 -13.10
CA VAL A 39 -1.02 -3.99 -13.09
C VAL A 39 -0.64 -4.33 -14.53
N ILE A 40 0.65 -4.38 -14.83
CA ILE A 40 1.18 -4.52 -16.19
C ILE A 40 1.93 -5.85 -16.30
N GLU A 41 1.58 -6.66 -17.30
CA GLU A 41 2.38 -7.84 -17.66
C GLU A 41 3.28 -7.51 -18.85
N LYS A 42 4.60 -7.62 -18.65
CA LYS A 42 5.61 -7.37 -19.67
C LYS A 42 6.72 -8.41 -19.56
N ASP A 43 7.06 -9.03 -20.69
CA ASP A 43 8.15 -10.02 -20.81
C ASP A 43 8.02 -11.21 -19.81
N GLY A 44 6.78 -11.59 -19.49
CA GLY A 44 6.49 -12.64 -18.52
C GLY A 44 6.62 -12.24 -17.06
N GLU A 45 6.84 -10.96 -16.77
CA GLU A 45 6.91 -10.37 -15.44
C GLU A 45 5.69 -9.49 -15.16
N ILE A 46 5.24 -9.46 -13.89
CA ILE A 46 4.17 -8.57 -13.43
C ILE A 46 4.79 -7.38 -12.73
N TRP A 47 4.39 -6.20 -13.18
CA TRP A 47 4.78 -4.91 -12.64
C TRP A 47 3.58 -4.19 -12.05
N ILE A 48 3.77 -3.57 -10.89
CA ILE A 48 2.83 -2.66 -10.26
C ILE A 48 3.35 -1.25 -10.48
N LYS A 49 2.53 -0.39 -11.10
CA LYS A 49 2.92 0.96 -11.46
C LYS A 49 1.97 1.98 -10.85
N GLY A 50 2.51 2.88 -10.02
CA GLY A 50 1.89 4.12 -9.55
C GLY A 50 2.22 5.30 -10.48
N LYS A 51 2.00 6.51 -10.02
CA LYS A 51 2.30 7.72 -10.80
C LYS A 51 3.80 8.01 -10.91
N ASN A 52 4.53 7.83 -9.82
CA ASN A 52 5.96 8.19 -9.75
C ASN A 52 6.89 6.98 -9.73
N GLY A 53 6.42 5.82 -9.30
CA GLY A 53 7.23 4.63 -9.15
C GLY A 53 6.60 3.37 -9.71
N SER A 54 7.42 2.34 -9.84
CA SER A 54 6.97 1.00 -10.19
C SER A 54 7.90 -0.04 -9.59
N PHE A 55 7.38 -1.22 -9.32
CA PHE A 55 8.19 -2.37 -8.89
C PHE A 55 7.68 -3.65 -9.54
N LYS A 56 8.55 -4.65 -9.58
CA LYS A 56 8.23 -5.98 -10.06
C LYS A 56 7.85 -6.88 -8.89
N VAL A 57 6.72 -7.57 -8.98
CA VAL A 57 6.33 -8.54 -7.96
C VAL A 57 7.13 -9.84 -8.12
N ASN A 58 7.31 -10.56 -7.02
CA ASN A 58 7.95 -11.87 -7.05
C ASN A 58 7.10 -12.91 -7.80
N ALA A 59 7.70 -14.09 -8.09
CA ALA A 59 7.05 -15.12 -8.90
C ALA A 59 5.78 -15.71 -8.26
N GLU A 60 5.72 -15.79 -6.93
CA GLU A 60 4.57 -16.31 -6.20
C GLU A 60 3.37 -15.38 -6.37
N ARG A 61 3.55 -14.10 -6.08
CA ARG A 61 2.52 -13.06 -6.26
C ARG A 61 2.11 -12.91 -7.73
N ALA A 62 3.07 -12.97 -8.66
CA ALA A 62 2.75 -12.95 -10.09
C ALA A 62 1.80 -14.09 -10.49
N ASN A 63 1.99 -15.30 -9.95
CA ASN A 63 1.10 -16.43 -10.20
C ASN A 63 -0.29 -16.23 -9.57
N GLU A 64 -0.39 -15.65 -8.40
CA GLU A 64 -1.68 -15.31 -7.79
C GLU A 64 -2.43 -14.25 -8.61
N ILE A 65 -1.74 -13.18 -8.99
CA ILE A 65 -2.32 -12.11 -9.81
C ILE A 65 -2.85 -12.68 -11.14
N ARG A 66 -2.08 -13.51 -11.85
CA ARG A 66 -2.54 -14.12 -13.12
C ARG A 66 -3.78 -14.99 -13.00
N LYS A 67 -4.03 -15.60 -11.83
CA LYS A 67 -5.23 -16.42 -11.62
C LYS A 67 -6.48 -15.58 -11.40
N GLN A 68 -6.36 -14.38 -10.86
CA GLN A 68 -7.48 -13.58 -10.38
C GLN A 68 -7.67 -12.25 -11.12
N ALA A 69 -6.61 -11.74 -11.75
CA ALA A 69 -6.62 -10.47 -12.47
C ALA A 69 -6.63 -10.66 -14.00
N LYS A 70 -7.26 -9.73 -14.71
CA LYS A 70 -7.11 -9.61 -16.15
C LYS A 70 -5.75 -8.96 -16.46
N GLN A 71 -5.15 -9.27 -17.58
CA GLN A 71 -3.92 -8.62 -18.04
C GLN A 71 -4.12 -7.11 -18.24
N ASN A 72 -3.14 -6.31 -17.83
CA ASN A 72 -3.11 -4.87 -18.03
C ASN A 72 -4.37 -4.17 -17.51
N GLN A 73 -4.69 -4.39 -16.24
CA GLN A 73 -5.85 -3.77 -15.58
C GLN A 73 -5.42 -2.80 -14.49
N LYS A 74 -6.36 -1.94 -14.09
CA LYS A 74 -6.24 -1.16 -12.87
C LYS A 74 -6.65 -1.99 -11.66
N ALA A 75 -5.97 -1.74 -10.55
CA ALA A 75 -6.26 -2.34 -9.26
C ALA A 75 -6.10 -1.31 -8.14
N ILE A 76 -6.57 -1.64 -6.94
CA ILE A 76 -6.27 -0.87 -5.74
C ILE A 76 -5.11 -1.57 -5.03
N LEU A 77 -3.99 -0.88 -4.91
CA LEU A 77 -2.88 -1.29 -4.05
C LEU A 77 -3.22 -0.89 -2.61
N GLY A 78 -3.20 -1.86 -1.71
CA GLY A 78 -3.25 -1.66 -0.27
C GLY A 78 -1.86 -1.84 0.34
N ILE A 79 -1.44 -0.91 1.18
CA ILE A 79 -0.18 -1.00 1.92
C ILE A 79 -0.35 -0.40 3.31
N ARG A 80 0.11 -1.12 4.34
CA ARG A 80 0.02 -0.60 5.70
C ARG A 80 1.06 0.47 5.96
N PRO A 81 0.78 1.44 6.85
CA PRO A 81 1.69 2.55 7.15
C PRO A 81 3.10 2.14 7.54
N GLU A 82 3.27 1.04 8.27
CA GLU A 82 4.57 0.51 8.68
C GLU A 82 5.40 -0.08 7.54
N HIS A 83 4.78 -0.32 6.38
CA HIS A 83 5.44 -0.84 5.18
C HIS A 83 5.68 0.21 4.09
N VAL A 84 5.33 1.47 4.38
CA VAL A 84 5.68 2.66 3.60
C VAL A 84 6.94 3.27 4.22
N VAL A 85 8.10 2.98 3.64
CA VAL A 85 9.41 3.23 4.27
C VAL A 85 10.10 4.43 3.61
N PRO A 86 10.52 5.45 4.36
CA PRO A 86 11.30 6.56 3.82
C PRO A 86 12.57 6.07 3.11
N CYS A 87 12.94 6.71 2.01
CA CYS A 87 14.16 6.45 1.27
C CYS A 87 14.80 7.75 0.77
N GLU A 88 16.12 7.74 0.60
CA GLU A 88 16.88 8.91 0.17
C GLU A 88 16.85 9.07 -1.37
N ASN A 89 16.97 7.95 -2.08
CA ASN A 89 17.06 7.97 -3.53
C ASN A 89 15.66 8.06 -4.17
N VAL A 90 15.49 9.04 -5.02
CA VAL A 90 14.26 9.20 -5.82
C VAL A 90 14.03 8.00 -6.75
N GLU A 91 15.09 7.43 -7.30
CA GLU A 91 15.02 6.29 -8.22
C GLU A 91 14.47 5.01 -7.57
N ASP A 92 14.66 4.86 -6.25
CA ASP A 92 14.15 3.73 -5.47
C ASP A 92 12.74 3.99 -4.93
N SER A 93 12.19 5.19 -5.16
CA SER A 93 10.94 5.60 -4.56
C SER A 93 9.72 5.13 -5.38
N PHE A 94 8.68 4.71 -4.66
CA PHE A 94 7.36 4.51 -5.23
C PHE A 94 6.48 5.75 -5.08
N PHE A 95 6.58 6.44 -3.94
CA PHE A 95 5.91 7.71 -3.67
C PHE A 95 6.91 8.84 -3.49
N GLN A 96 6.55 9.99 -4.03
CA GLN A 96 7.23 11.26 -3.78
C GLN A 96 6.19 12.26 -3.29
N GLY A 97 6.52 13.03 -2.25
CA GLY A 97 5.54 13.95 -1.68
C GLY A 97 6.12 14.97 -0.72
N THR A 98 5.21 15.64 -0.05
CA THR A 98 5.52 16.65 0.98
C THR A 98 4.83 16.25 2.28
N ILE A 99 5.54 16.30 3.38
CA ILE A 99 5.00 16.03 4.72
C ILE A 99 3.99 17.13 5.06
N ASP A 100 2.74 16.73 5.26
CA ASP A 100 1.65 17.63 5.69
C ASP A 100 1.64 17.73 7.21
N VAL A 101 1.67 16.58 7.91
CA VAL A 101 1.65 16.49 9.36
C VAL A 101 2.66 15.45 9.85
N TYR A 102 3.36 15.77 10.92
CA TYR A 102 4.20 14.86 11.70
C TYR A 102 3.60 14.71 13.11
N GLU A 103 3.15 13.51 13.45
CA GLU A 103 2.59 13.18 14.76
C GLU A 103 3.54 12.27 15.52
N MET A 104 4.09 12.74 16.64
CA MET A 104 4.93 11.95 17.53
C MET A 104 4.08 11.20 18.55
N LEU A 105 4.23 9.89 18.61
CA LEU A 105 3.50 8.99 19.51
C LEU A 105 4.44 8.28 20.50
N GLY A 106 5.51 8.92 20.91
CA GLY A 106 6.55 8.34 21.76
C GLY A 106 7.68 7.76 20.92
N TYR A 107 7.83 6.44 20.84
CA TYR A 107 8.89 5.78 20.04
C TYR A 107 8.55 5.66 18.55
N THR A 108 7.32 5.93 18.17
CA THR A 108 6.86 5.93 16.80
C THR A 108 6.34 7.29 16.40
N ALA A 109 6.41 7.61 15.13
CA ALA A 109 5.80 8.79 14.55
C ALA A 109 4.95 8.41 13.33
N ILE A 110 3.90 9.18 13.11
CA ILE A 110 3.04 9.07 11.93
C ILE A 110 3.30 10.26 11.01
N LEU A 111 3.65 9.97 9.79
CA LEU A 111 3.78 10.95 8.71
C LEU A 111 2.52 10.93 7.86
N HIS A 112 1.85 12.07 7.75
CA HIS A 112 0.80 12.31 6.76
C HIS A 112 1.43 13.07 5.60
N VAL A 113 1.41 12.49 4.42
CA VAL A 113 2.14 13.00 3.26
C VAL A 113 1.21 13.20 2.09
N GLN A 114 1.29 14.35 1.45
CA GLN A 114 0.59 14.62 0.20
C GLN A 114 1.48 14.19 -0.96
N THR A 115 1.00 13.25 -1.77
CA THR A 115 1.68 12.74 -2.97
C THR A 115 0.81 12.93 -4.21
N ASP A 116 1.35 12.65 -5.39
CA ASP A 116 0.57 12.63 -6.63
C ASP A 116 -0.48 11.52 -6.68
N ASP A 117 -0.25 10.42 -5.94
CA ASP A 117 -1.22 9.31 -5.79
C ASP A 117 -2.28 9.59 -4.71
N GLY A 118 -2.21 10.73 -4.03
CA GLY A 118 -3.11 11.15 -2.96
C GLY A 118 -2.42 11.23 -1.59
N LYS A 119 -3.21 11.19 -0.54
CA LYS A 119 -2.69 11.21 0.84
C LYS A 119 -2.18 9.84 1.23
N ILE A 120 -0.93 9.79 1.70
CA ILE A 120 -0.27 8.58 2.18
C ILE A 120 0.09 8.76 3.65
N VAL A 121 -0.10 7.71 4.42
CA VAL A 121 0.30 7.64 5.83
C VAL A 121 1.45 6.65 5.96
N SER A 122 2.53 7.07 6.62
CA SER A 122 3.66 6.21 6.97
C SER A 122 3.84 6.19 8.48
N SER A 123 4.11 5.01 9.05
CA SER A 123 4.47 4.83 10.45
C SER A 123 5.94 4.48 10.54
N ILE A 124 6.71 5.31 11.23
CA ILE A 124 8.16 5.21 11.33
C ILE A 124 8.61 5.18 12.79
N GLU A 125 9.86 4.82 13.05
CA GLU A 125 10.50 5.14 14.31
C GLU A 125 10.65 6.66 14.43
N GLU A 126 10.51 7.18 15.65
CA GLU A 126 10.63 8.61 15.94
C GLU A 126 11.98 9.15 15.42
N ASN A 127 11.94 10.27 14.71
CA ASN A 127 13.12 10.89 14.12
C ASN A 127 12.91 12.40 13.94
N ASP A 128 13.70 13.20 14.64
CA ASP A 128 13.64 14.66 14.63
C ASP A 128 13.96 15.33 13.28
N SER A 129 14.46 14.58 12.30
CA SER A 129 14.78 15.10 10.97
C SER A 129 13.56 15.43 10.11
N TYR A 130 12.41 14.81 10.39
CA TYR A 130 11.19 15.02 9.62
C TYR A 130 10.39 16.22 10.13
N LYS A 131 9.98 17.09 9.21
CA LYS A 131 9.22 18.31 9.52
C LYS A 131 8.13 18.54 8.50
N ALA A 132 7.00 19.10 8.94
CA ALA A 132 5.95 19.56 8.02
C ALA A 132 6.50 20.52 6.98
N GLY A 133 6.08 20.38 5.74
CA GLY A 133 6.55 21.12 4.58
C GLY A 133 7.82 20.58 3.93
N ALA A 134 8.49 19.59 4.51
CA ALA A 134 9.68 18.97 3.91
C ALA A 134 9.31 17.95 2.82
N PRO A 135 10.10 17.86 1.74
CA PRO A 135 9.95 16.80 0.75
C PRO A 135 10.36 15.45 1.35
N ILE A 136 9.73 14.39 0.89
CA ILE A 136 10.04 13.02 1.32
C ILE A 136 9.75 12.04 0.19
N ASN A 137 10.57 10.99 0.12
CA ASN A 137 10.38 9.87 -0.78
C ASN A 137 10.15 8.59 0.01
N PHE A 138 9.31 7.69 -0.52
CA PHE A 138 9.03 6.40 0.09
C PHE A 138 9.20 5.28 -0.90
N ARG A 139 9.85 4.21 -0.46
CA ARG A 139 9.77 2.89 -1.06
C ARG A 139 8.71 2.06 -0.34
N LEU A 140 8.20 1.04 -0.99
CA LEU A 140 7.28 0.08 -0.39
C LEU A 140 8.02 -1.19 0.02
N ASN A 141 7.58 -1.80 1.12
CA ASN A 141 7.95 -3.17 1.41
C ASN A 141 7.04 -4.10 0.58
N GLU A 142 7.56 -4.55 -0.55
CA GLU A 142 6.80 -5.25 -1.60
C GLU A 142 6.25 -6.61 -1.15
N ASP A 143 6.82 -7.20 -0.09
CA ASP A 143 6.33 -8.46 0.49
C ASP A 143 5.04 -8.27 1.31
N HIS A 144 4.63 -7.03 1.56
CA HIS A 144 3.46 -6.69 2.40
C HIS A 144 2.41 -5.86 1.67
N ILE A 145 2.42 -5.88 0.36
CA ILE A 145 1.36 -5.25 -0.43
C ILE A 145 0.13 -6.16 -0.49
N HIS A 146 -1.02 -5.54 -0.71
CA HIS A 146 -2.25 -6.21 -1.08
C HIS A 146 -2.77 -5.61 -2.38
N LEU A 147 -3.39 -6.42 -3.21
CA LEU A 147 -4.08 -5.94 -4.41
C LEU A 147 -5.55 -6.31 -4.35
N PHE A 148 -6.40 -5.33 -4.65
CA PHE A 148 -7.85 -5.49 -4.68
C PHE A 148 -8.38 -5.12 -6.06
N ASP A 149 -9.39 -5.87 -6.48
CA ASP A 149 -10.14 -5.56 -7.70
C ASP A 149 -10.88 -4.24 -7.55
N ILE A 150 -10.73 -3.35 -8.51
CA ILE A 150 -11.24 -1.98 -8.40
C ILE A 150 -12.78 -1.90 -8.38
N GLU A 151 -13.48 -2.85 -9.00
CA GLU A 151 -14.93 -2.86 -9.10
C GLU A 151 -15.58 -3.56 -7.90
N SER A 152 -15.09 -4.75 -7.55
CA SER A 152 -15.67 -5.59 -6.50
C SER A 152 -15.06 -5.38 -5.13
N GLY A 153 -13.87 -4.79 -5.05
CA GLY A 153 -13.08 -4.65 -3.83
C GLY A 153 -12.52 -5.99 -3.29
N LYS A 154 -12.70 -7.09 -4.00
CA LYS A 154 -12.18 -8.41 -3.59
C LYS A 154 -10.67 -8.47 -3.73
N THR A 155 -10.04 -9.26 -2.86
CA THR A 155 -8.60 -9.48 -2.90
C THR A 155 -8.19 -10.24 -4.15
N ILE A 156 -7.19 -9.71 -4.86
CA ILE A 156 -6.49 -10.35 -5.98
C ILE A 156 -5.25 -11.06 -5.46
N CYS A 157 -4.51 -10.40 -4.55
CA CYS A 157 -3.26 -10.90 -3.99
C CYS A 157 -3.05 -10.28 -2.60
N ASN A 158 -2.57 -11.08 -1.64
CA ASN A 158 -2.21 -10.66 -0.28
C ASN A 158 -0.71 -10.75 -0.05
#